data_edb3f52506ccfde9cc27a21f6651cc9e
#
_entry.id   edb3f52506ccfde9cc27a21f6651cc9e
#
_cell.length_a   1.000
_cell.length_b   1.000
_cell.length_c   1.000
_cell.angle_alpha   90.00
_cell.angle_beta   90.00
_cell.angle_gamma   90.00
#
_symmetry.space_group_name_H-M   'P 1'
#
loop_
_entity.id
_entity.type
_entity.pdbx_description
1 polymer ?
#
loop_
_entity_poly.entity_id
_entity_poly.type
_entity_poly.pdbx_seq_one_letter_code
_entity_poly.pdbx_strand_id
1 'polypeptide(L)'
;MNNLNLLVVEGNIEEENKSFKQNGIPTHSESLKESLSYYTNDLNIDVFNPCSEKSFDKILPNIKKYHGLIWGGSSLNIYNDCIEIQRQISFMKECLKNIKKILAICWGMQVAVTAAGGKVKKSVNGAHIGIANDIKINNDGINHPLYKSKNKTFNSPAFNFDEVVT
;
A
#
# COMPACT_ATOMS: atom_id res chain seq x y z
N MET A 1 -22.35 0.75 -17.52
CA MET A 1 -21.31 -0.12 -16.91
C MET A 1 -21.22 0.25 -15.45
N ASN A 2 -21.11 -0.72 -14.54
CA ASN A 2 -20.98 -0.36 -13.11
C ASN A 2 -19.53 0.07 -12.87
N ASN A 3 -19.34 1.28 -12.38
CA ASN A 3 -18.01 1.77 -12.01
C ASN A 3 -17.38 0.86 -10.94
N LEU A 4 -16.06 0.65 -11.02
CA LEU A 4 -15.30 -0.06 -10.00
C LEU A 4 -15.10 0.85 -8.79
N ASN A 5 -15.49 0.39 -7.61
CA ASN A 5 -15.21 1.09 -6.35
C ASN A 5 -13.85 0.63 -5.81
N LEU A 6 -12.90 1.53 -5.69
CA LEU A 6 -11.58 1.29 -5.11
C LEU A 6 -11.39 2.09 -3.82
N LEU A 7 -10.75 1.46 -2.86
CA LEU A 7 -10.27 2.13 -1.65
C LEU A 7 -8.77 2.37 -1.77
N VAL A 8 -8.36 3.62 -1.76
CA VAL A 8 -6.94 4.00 -1.67
C VAL A 8 -6.65 4.39 -0.22
N VAL A 9 -5.63 3.78 0.36
CA VAL A 9 -5.24 4.05 1.75
C VAL A 9 -4.00 4.91 1.78
N GLU A 10 -4.10 6.04 2.51
CA GLU A 10 -3.00 6.93 2.81
C GLU A 10 -2.23 6.40 4.04
N GLY A 11 -0.93 6.16 3.88
CA GLY A 11 -0.08 5.60 4.92
C GLY A 11 0.62 6.63 5.81
N ASN A 12 0.70 7.89 5.39
CA ASN A 12 1.40 8.92 6.14
C ASN A 12 0.52 9.58 7.21
N ILE A 13 1.16 10.08 8.25
CA ILE A 13 0.52 10.94 9.25
C ILE A 13 0.12 12.29 8.64
N GLU A 14 -0.77 13.00 9.32
CA GLU A 14 -1.33 14.25 8.79
C GLU A 14 -0.27 15.36 8.64
N GLU A 15 0.66 15.45 9.58
CA GLU A 15 1.76 16.43 9.56
C GLU A 15 2.64 16.26 8.33
N GLU A 16 2.92 15.03 7.95
CA GLU A 16 3.73 14.73 6.79
C GLU A 16 3.01 15.03 5.50
N ASN A 17 1.73 14.67 5.41
CA ASN A 17 0.89 15.03 4.27
C ASN A 17 0.76 16.55 4.11
N LYS A 18 0.68 17.30 5.20
CA LYS A 18 0.72 18.78 5.16
C LYS A 18 2.05 19.30 4.64
N SER A 19 3.17 18.72 5.10
CA SER A 19 4.50 19.07 4.61
C SER A 19 4.65 18.82 3.11
N PHE A 20 4.16 17.70 2.61
CA PHE A 20 4.16 17.40 1.17
C PHE A 20 3.42 18.48 0.39
N LYS A 21 2.19 18.81 0.80
CA LYS A 21 1.36 19.85 0.16
C LYS A 21 1.99 21.22 0.18
N GLN A 22 2.59 21.63 1.29
CA GLN A 22 3.30 22.91 1.42
C GLN A 22 4.48 23.03 0.47
N ASN A 23 5.11 21.89 0.11
CA ASN A 23 6.20 21.82 -0.85
C ASN A 23 5.76 21.52 -2.29
N GLY A 24 4.45 21.56 -2.57
CA GLY A 24 3.92 21.27 -3.90
C GLY A 24 4.02 19.81 -4.32
N ILE A 25 4.21 18.88 -3.37
CA ILE A 25 4.33 17.45 -3.61
C ILE A 25 2.98 16.80 -3.31
N PRO A 26 2.41 16.01 -4.22
CA PRO A 26 1.18 15.27 -3.96
C PRO A 26 1.43 14.20 -2.89
N THR A 27 0.43 13.92 -2.06
CA THR A 27 0.48 12.79 -1.13
C THR A 27 0.50 11.46 -1.88
N HIS A 28 0.85 10.36 -1.19
CA HIS A 28 0.87 9.04 -1.82
C HIS A 28 -0.51 8.65 -2.37
N SER A 29 -1.57 8.95 -1.64
CA SER A 29 -2.94 8.67 -2.10
C SER A 29 -3.37 9.55 -3.28
N GLU A 30 -2.95 10.81 -3.32
CA GLU A 30 -3.21 11.71 -4.45
C GLU A 30 -2.49 11.21 -5.73
N SER A 31 -1.21 10.85 -5.62
CA SER A 31 -0.45 10.27 -6.75
C SER A 31 -1.05 8.97 -7.26
N LEU A 32 -1.49 8.09 -6.36
CA LEU A 32 -2.15 6.83 -6.73
C LEU A 32 -3.48 7.09 -7.43
N LYS A 33 -4.28 8.02 -6.91
CA LYS A 33 -5.56 8.40 -7.52
C LYS A 33 -5.37 8.98 -8.93
N GLU A 34 -4.42 9.88 -9.10
CA GLU A 34 -4.08 10.46 -10.40
C GLU A 34 -3.63 9.37 -11.39
N SER A 35 -2.70 8.50 -10.98
CA SER A 35 -2.21 7.40 -11.81
C SER A 35 -3.34 6.46 -12.25
N LEU A 36 -4.26 6.10 -11.36
CA LEU A 36 -5.39 5.24 -11.67
C LEU A 36 -6.35 5.91 -12.66
N SER A 37 -6.64 7.20 -12.45
CA SER A 37 -7.54 7.98 -13.29
C SER A 37 -7.00 8.19 -14.70
N TYR A 38 -5.68 8.13 -14.88
CA TYR A 38 -5.05 8.19 -16.21
C TYR A 38 -5.43 6.99 -17.09
N TYR A 39 -5.61 5.81 -16.49
CA TYR A 39 -5.89 4.58 -17.26
C TYR A 39 -7.37 4.33 -17.52
N THR A 40 -8.27 4.86 -16.70
CA THR A 40 -9.71 4.67 -16.88
C THR A 40 -10.52 5.69 -16.08
N ASN A 41 -11.67 6.09 -16.66
CA ASN A 41 -12.65 6.97 -16.01
C ASN A 41 -13.75 6.20 -15.28
N ASP A 42 -13.79 4.86 -15.39
CA ASP A 42 -14.83 4.01 -14.81
C ASP A 42 -14.50 3.61 -13.35
N LEU A 43 -13.90 4.54 -12.58
CA LEU A 43 -13.49 4.32 -11.20
C LEU A 43 -14.17 5.30 -10.23
N ASN A 44 -14.70 4.75 -9.15
CA ASN A 44 -15.01 5.51 -7.95
C ASN A 44 -13.90 5.25 -6.93
N ILE A 45 -13.15 6.27 -6.56
CA ILE A 45 -12.00 6.16 -5.65
C ILE A 45 -12.31 6.91 -4.37
N ASP A 46 -12.45 6.16 -3.27
CA ASP A 46 -12.47 6.71 -1.92
C ASP A 46 -11.04 6.67 -1.35
N VAL A 47 -10.66 7.71 -0.62
CA VAL A 47 -9.38 7.77 0.11
C VAL A 47 -9.67 7.68 1.61
N PHE A 48 -8.91 6.86 2.32
CA PHE A 48 -8.99 6.71 3.76
C PHE A 48 -7.60 6.75 4.41
N ASN A 49 -7.47 7.52 5.49
CA ASN A 49 -6.23 7.61 6.27
C ASN A 49 -6.44 7.05 7.68
N PRO A 50 -6.02 5.81 7.97
CA PRO A 50 -6.17 5.22 9.30
C PRO A 50 -5.29 5.87 10.38
N CYS A 51 -4.28 6.66 10.02
CA CYS A 51 -3.49 7.42 10.98
C CYS A 51 -4.29 8.57 11.60
N SER A 52 -5.04 9.30 10.76
CA SER A 52 -5.79 10.49 11.18
C SER A 52 -7.16 10.16 11.77
N GLU A 53 -7.77 9.06 11.35
CA GLU A 53 -9.10 8.66 11.83
C GLU A 53 -9.00 7.90 13.15
N LYS A 54 -9.68 8.41 14.17
CA LYS A 54 -9.72 7.80 15.51
C LYS A 54 -10.56 6.53 15.56
N SER A 55 -11.49 6.36 14.61
CA SER A 55 -12.41 5.23 14.51
C SER A 55 -12.56 4.84 13.04
N PHE A 56 -12.84 3.57 12.80
CA PHE A 56 -13.13 3.04 11.45
C PHE A 56 -14.63 3.01 11.14
N ASP A 57 -15.47 3.61 11.98
CA ASP A 57 -16.94 3.56 11.87
C ASP A 57 -17.47 4.17 10.57
N LYS A 58 -16.71 5.08 9.97
CA LYS A 58 -17.08 5.69 8.68
C LYS A 58 -16.88 4.76 7.49
N ILE A 59 -15.95 3.82 7.59
CA ILE A 59 -15.52 3.00 6.46
C ILE A 59 -15.93 1.54 6.59
N LEU A 60 -15.81 0.94 7.78
CA LEU A 60 -16.06 -0.49 7.99
C LEU A 60 -17.47 -0.94 7.65
N PRO A 61 -18.57 -0.21 7.97
CA PRO A 61 -19.92 -0.64 7.63
C PRO A 61 -20.12 -0.86 6.12
N ASN A 62 -19.35 -0.14 5.31
CA ASN A 62 -19.45 -0.17 3.86
C ASN A 62 -18.21 -0.78 3.17
N ILE A 63 -17.32 -1.44 3.91
CA ILE A 63 -16.04 -1.91 3.39
C ILE A 63 -16.21 -2.93 2.24
N LYS A 64 -17.29 -3.71 2.28
CA LYS A 64 -17.61 -4.71 1.24
C LYS A 64 -18.05 -4.11 -0.11
N LYS A 65 -18.33 -2.80 -0.18
CA LYS A 65 -18.63 -2.13 -1.45
C LYS A 65 -17.40 -2.02 -2.36
N TYR A 66 -16.18 -2.11 -1.78
CA TYR A 66 -14.97 -1.96 -2.55
C TYR A 66 -14.59 -3.26 -3.27
N HIS A 67 -14.37 -3.13 -4.57
CA HIS A 67 -13.92 -4.21 -5.45
C HIS A 67 -12.41 -4.49 -5.28
N GLY A 68 -11.67 -3.51 -4.76
CA GLY A 68 -10.25 -3.62 -4.47
C GLY A 68 -9.75 -2.51 -3.54
N LEU A 69 -8.57 -2.76 -2.98
CA LEU A 69 -7.85 -1.82 -2.12
C LEU A 69 -6.44 -1.64 -2.66
N ILE A 70 -5.96 -0.39 -2.64
CA ILE A 70 -4.56 -0.06 -2.95
C ILE A 70 -3.99 0.70 -1.77
N TRP A 71 -2.86 0.23 -1.25
CA TRP A 71 -2.15 0.85 -0.15
C TRP A 71 -0.71 1.11 -0.56
N GLY A 72 -0.33 2.39 -0.59
CA GLY A 72 0.96 2.84 -1.08
C GLY A 72 2.05 2.90 -0.03
N GLY A 73 3.02 3.77 -0.27
CA GLY A 73 4.16 4.03 0.60
C GLY A 73 3.84 4.88 1.82
N SER A 74 4.80 4.94 2.74
CA SER A 74 4.86 5.87 3.89
C SER A 74 6.32 6.02 4.31
N SER A 75 6.63 7.08 5.04
CA SER A 75 7.92 7.29 5.70
C SER A 75 8.01 6.63 7.08
N LEU A 76 6.92 6.04 7.57
CA LEU A 76 6.89 5.36 8.86
C LEU A 76 7.74 4.08 8.85
N ASN A 77 8.22 3.68 10.03
CA ASN A 77 8.92 2.42 10.23
C ASN A 77 8.04 1.46 11.04
N ILE A 78 7.72 0.31 10.46
CA ILE A 78 6.72 -0.64 10.99
C ILE A 78 7.05 -1.18 12.39
N TYR A 79 8.30 -1.15 12.78
CA TYR A 79 8.78 -1.60 14.10
C TYR A 79 8.76 -0.49 15.17
N ASN A 80 8.33 0.73 14.83
CA ASN A 80 8.09 1.77 15.82
C ASN A 80 6.73 1.51 16.50
N ASP A 81 6.73 1.55 17.83
CA ASP A 81 5.50 1.38 18.60
C ASP A 81 4.78 2.72 18.77
N CYS A 82 3.96 3.08 17.78
CA CYS A 82 3.10 4.26 17.85
C CYS A 82 1.67 3.93 17.44
N ILE A 83 0.74 4.75 17.92
CA ILE A 83 -0.70 4.52 17.72
C ILE A 83 -1.12 4.55 16.25
N GLU A 84 -0.46 5.36 15.43
CA GLU A 84 -0.71 5.50 14.00
C GLU A 84 -0.42 4.18 13.27
N ILE A 85 0.66 3.51 13.64
CA ILE A 85 1.03 2.20 13.06
C ILE A 85 0.07 1.12 13.55
N GLN A 86 -0.26 1.10 14.83
CA GLN A 86 -1.22 0.13 15.39
C GLN A 86 -2.60 0.26 14.74
N ARG A 87 -3.06 1.48 14.47
CA ARG A 87 -4.31 1.73 13.72
C ARG A 87 -4.24 1.20 12.31
N GLN A 88 -3.13 1.43 11.61
CA GLN A 88 -2.94 0.92 10.25
C GLN A 88 -2.95 -0.61 10.21
N ILE A 89 -2.25 -1.27 11.14
CA ILE A 89 -2.24 -2.74 11.26
C ILE A 89 -3.66 -3.26 11.55
N SER A 90 -4.37 -2.61 12.48
CA SER A 90 -5.75 -2.98 12.84
C SER A 90 -6.70 -2.81 11.66
N PHE A 91 -6.58 -1.71 10.91
CA PHE A 91 -7.38 -1.48 9.71
C PHE A 91 -7.07 -2.50 8.60
N MET A 92 -5.81 -2.83 8.37
CA MET A 92 -5.42 -3.85 7.40
C MET A 92 -6.00 -5.23 7.76
N LYS A 93 -6.04 -5.60 9.04
CA LYS A 93 -6.69 -6.85 9.49
C LYS A 93 -8.15 -6.92 9.06
N GLU A 94 -8.88 -5.81 9.15
CA GLU A 94 -10.26 -5.74 8.67
C GLU A 94 -10.35 -5.77 7.14
N CYS A 95 -9.43 -5.11 6.44
CA CYS A 95 -9.36 -5.17 4.98
C CYS A 95 -9.11 -6.60 4.48
N LEU A 96 -8.17 -7.33 5.07
CA LEU A 96 -7.86 -8.72 4.70
C LEU A 96 -9.05 -9.67 4.86
N LYS A 97 -9.95 -9.42 5.80
CA LYS A 97 -11.18 -10.22 6.01
C LYS A 97 -12.27 -9.92 4.97
N ASN A 98 -12.32 -8.69 4.46
CA ASN A 98 -13.49 -8.19 3.75
C ASN A 98 -13.24 -7.86 2.27
N ILE A 99 -12.00 -7.60 1.86
CA ILE A 99 -11.64 -7.19 0.50
C ILE A 99 -10.74 -8.26 -0.13
N LYS A 100 -11.19 -8.83 -1.25
CA LYS A 100 -10.48 -9.95 -1.89
C LYS A 100 -9.26 -9.52 -2.73
N LYS A 101 -9.26 -8.30 -3.25
CA LYS A 101 -8.20 -7.81 -4.14
C LYS A 101 -7.47 -6.67 -3.46
N ILE A 102 -6.26 -6.93 -3.00
CA ILE A 102 -5.43 -5.95 -2.29
C ILE A 102 -4.11 -5.83 -3.02
N LEU A 103 -3.77 -4.61 -3.43
CA LEU A 103 -2.44 -4.25 -3.91
C LEU A 103 -1.74 -3.43 -2.82
N ALA A 104 -0.80 -4.06 -2.16
CA ALA A 104 -0.02 -3.46 -1.08
C ALA A 104 1.41 -3.20 -1.57
N ILE A 105 1.83 -1.94 -1.61
CA ILE A 105 3.10 -1.50 -2.19
C ILE A 105 3.95 -0.89 -1.08
N CYS A 106 5.22 -1.29 -0.98
CA CYS A 106 6.19 -0.75 -0.04
C CYS A 106 5.68 -0.80 1.41
N TRP A 107 5.31 0.33 2.01
CA TRP A 107 4.73 0.41 3.34
C TRP A 107 3.45 -0.44 3.47
N GLY A 108 2.55 -0.35 2.50
CA GLY A 108 1.33 -1.15 2.50
C GLY A 108 1.61 -2.65 2.59
N MET A 109 2.67 -3.15 1.93
CA MET A 109 3.12 -4.54 2.04
C MET A 109 3.63 -4.84 3.46
N GLN A 110 4.41 -3.95 4.07
CA GLN A 110 4.90 -4.13 5.44
C GLN A 110 3.75 -4.23 6.45
N VAL A 111 2.75 -3.34 6.30
CA VAL A 111 1.52 -3.36 7.12
C VAL A 111 0.74 -4.66 6.90
N ALA A 112 0.58 -5.11 5.65
CA ALA A 112 -0.15 -6.34 5.32
C ALA A 112 0.53 -7.58 5.90
N VAL A 113 1.84 -7.69 5.76
CA VAL A 113 2.66 -8.78 6.34
C VAL A 113 2.52 -8.81 7.85
N THR A 114 2.66 -7.65 8.51
CA THR A 114 2.54 -7.56 9.98
C THR A 114 1.12 -7.89 10.44
N ALA A 115 0.10 -7.41 9.72
CA ALA A 115 -1.30 -7.72 10.02
C ALA A 115 -1.63 -9.22 9.89
N ALA A 116 -0.95 -9.92 8.98
CA ALA A 116 -1.04 -11.37 8.79
C ALA A 116 -0.21 -12.20 9.79
N GLY A 117 0.55 -11.54 10.68
CA GLY A 117 1.38 -12.20 11.69
C GLY A 117 2.83 -12.45 11.25
N GLY A 118 3.23 -11.95 10.08
CA GLY A 118 4.61 -11.97 9.61
C GLY A 118 5.47 -10.90 10.26
N LYS A 119 6.76 -10.90 9.91
CA LYS A 119 7.75 -9.98 10.49
C LYS A 119 8.46 -9.16 9.42
N VAL A 120 8.66 -7.90 9.74
CA VAL A 120 9.46 -6.94 8.98
C VAL A 120 10.55 -6.42 9.88
N LYS A 121 11.75 -6.25 9.37
CA LYS A 121 12.88 -5.69 10.09
C LYS A 121 13.68 -4.75 9.20
N LYS A 122 14.47 -3.89 9.81
CA LYS A 122 15.45 -3.08 9.09
C LYS A 122 16.47 -4.00 8.42
N SER A 123 16.77 -3.74 7.14
CA SER A 123 17.77 -4.50 6.41
C SER A 123 19.16 -4.33 7.05
N VAL A 124 19.83 -5.45 7.28
CA VAL A 124 21.20 -5.44 7.82
C VAL A 124 22.23 -4.92 6.81
N ASN A 125 21.87 -4.94 5.52
CA ASN A 125 22.72 -4.46 4.43
C ASN A 125 22.51 -2.96 4.12
N GLY A 126 21.72 -2.27 4.93
CA GLY A 126 21.37 -0.86 4.74
C GLY A 126 20.23 -0.65 3.76
N ALA A 127 20.14 0.57 3.23
CA ALA A 127 19.09 0.95 2.31
C ALA A 127 19.29 0.35 0.91
N HIS A 128 18.25 -0.16 0.32
CA HIS A 128 18.20 -0.53 -1.10
C HIS A 128 17.71 0.69 -1.89
N ILE A 129 18.63 1.42 -2.52
CA ILE A 129 18.33 2.61 -3.31
C ILE A 129 18.99 2.45 -4.68
N GLY A 130 18.19 2.52 -5.74
CA GLY A 130 18.66 2.42 -7.12
C GLY A 130 17.84 1.46 -7.97
N ILE A 131 18.50 0.58 -8.70
CA ILE A 131 17.87 -0.42 -9.56
C ILE A 131 18.11 -1.82 -8.99
N ALA A 132 17.05 -2.51 -8.65
CA ALA A 132 17.10 -3.93 -8.36
C ALA A 132 17.19 -4.69 -9.68
N ASN A 133 18.28 -5.41 -9.88
CA ASN A 133 18.55 -6.17 -11.09
C ASN A 133 18.14 -7.64 -10.94
N ASP A 134 17.81 -8.27 -12.06
CA ASP A 134 17.57 -9.71 -12.15
C ASP A 134 16.45 -10.21 -11.21
N ILE A 135 15.40 -9.42 -11.02
CA ILE A 135 14.22 -9.85 -10.28
C ILE A 135 13.56 -10.99 -11.05
N LYS A 136 13.47 -12.15 -10.43
CA LYS A 136 12.88 -13.35 -11.03
C LYS A 136 11.47 -13.58 -10.52
N ILE A 137 10.54 -13.78 -11.44
CA ILE A 137 9.17 -14.19 -11.09
C ILE A 137 9.24 -15.64 -10.62
N ASN A 138 8.75 -15.90 -9.40
CA ASN A 138 8.65 -17.25 -8.84
C ASN A 138 7.45 -18.02 -9.43
N ASN A 139 7.30 -19.28 -9.03
CA ASN A 139 6.25 -20.15 -9.56
C ASN A 139 4.83 -19.61 -9.28
N ASP A 140 4.61 -18.98 -8.14
CA ASP A 140 3.31 -18.38 -7.78
C ASP A 140 3.00 -17.16 -8.64
N GLY A 141 4.04 -16.38 -8.97
CA GLY A 141 3.92 -15.17 -9.79
C GLY A 141 3.69 -15.44 -11.28
N ILE A 142 4.17 -16.56 -11.82
CA ILE A 142 4.13 -16.84 -13.28
C ILE A 142 2.70 -16.75 -13.85
N ASN A 143 1.71 -17.21 -13.10
CA ASN A 143 0.30 -17.22 -13.52
C ASN A 143 -0.50 -16.06 -12.92
N HIS A 144 0.14 -15.15 -12.19
CA HIS A 144 -0.56 -14.04 -11.55
C HIS A 144 -0.88 -12.94 -12.56
N PRO A 145 -2.11 -12.39 -12.60
CA PRO A 145 -2.53 -11.38 -13.57
C PRO A 145 -1.63 -10.14 -13.67
N LEU A 146 -1.03 -9.69 -12.55
CA LEU A 146 -0.12 -8.54 -12.52
C LEU A 146 1.17 -8.75 -13.31
N TYR A 147 1.56 -10.00 -13.57
CA TYR A 147 2.76 -10.32 -14.33
C TYR A 147 2.47 -10.73 -15.78
N LYS A 148 1.20 -10.64 -16.20
CA LYS A 148 0.84 -10.90 -17.60
C LYS A 148 1.65 -9.98 -18.50
N SER A 149 2.31 -10.58 -19.49
CA SER A 149 3.19 -9.88 -20.45
C SER A 149 4.50 -9.32 -19.87
N LYS A 150 4.83 -9.59 -18.61
CA LYS A 150 6.17 -9.31 -18.07
C LYS A 150 7.16 -10.41 -18.42
N ASN A 151 8.41 -10.01 -18.66
CA ASN A 151 9.51 -10.97 -18.77
C ASN A 151 9.68 -11.74 -17.46
N LYS A 152 10.09 -13.01 -17.52
CA LYS A 152 10.36 -13.83 -16.32
C LYS A 152 11.44 -13.24 -15.43
N THR A 153 12.35 -12.45 -16.01
CA THR A 153 13.38 -11.68 -15.30
C THR A 153 13.28 -10.24 -15.75
N PHE A 154 13.34 -9.30 -14.82
CA PHE A 154 13.24 -7.88 -15.09
C PHE A 154 14.00 -7.05 -14.05
N ASN A 155 14.23 -5.78 -14.37
CA ASN A 155 14.79 -4.80 -13.44
C ASN A 155 13.71 -3.84 -12.98
N SER A 156 13.83 -3.28 -11.78
CA SER A 156 12.88 -2.30 -11.25
C SER A 156 13.58 -1.29 -10.36
N PRO A 157 13.14 -0.03 -10.35
CA PRO A 157 13.56 0.91 -9.31
C PRO A 157 13.23 0.33 -7.93
N ALA A 158 14.14 0.53 -6.98
CA ALA A 158 13.98 0.09 -5.60
C ALA A 158 14.35 1.23 -4.67
N PHE A 159 13.50 1.46 -3.67
CA PHE A 159 13.74 2.39 -2.58
C PHE A 159 13.10 1.85 -1.32
N ASN A 160 13.88 1.18 -0.49
CA ASN A 160 13.41 0.62 0.78
C ASN A 160 14.55 0.46 1.77
N PHE A 161 14.19 0.51 3.05
CA PHE A 161 15.12 0.33 4.19
C PHE A 161 14.86 -0.99 4.92
N ASP A 162 13.74 -1.62 4.66
CA ASP A 162 13.22 -2.74 5.43
C ASP A 162 13.03 -3.97 4.57
N GLU A 163 13.05 -5.13 5.20
CA GLU A 163 12.86 -6.41 4.54
C GLU A 163 11.84 -7.27 5.30
N VAL A 164 11.05 -8.00 4.54
CA VAL A 164 10.16 -9.05 5.07
C VAL A 164 11.01 -10.28 5.35
N VAL A 165 10.88 -10.85 6.57
CA VAL A 165 11.69 -12.02 6.99
C VAL A 165 10.87 -13.27 7.24
N THR A 166 9.58 -13.16 7.49
CA THR A 166 8.61 -14.30 7.59
C THR A 166 7.20 -13.79 7.36
#